data_0ca017bfd01fe782c08049e6a2f9fa5a
#
_entry.id   0ca017bfd01fe782c08049e6a2f9fa5a
#
_cell.length_a   1.000
_cell.length_b   1.000
_cell.length_c   1.000
_cell.angle_alpha   90.00
_cell.angle_beta   90.00
_cell.angle_gamma   90.00
#
_symmetry.space_group_name_H-M   'P 1'
#
loop_
_entity.id
_entity.type
_entity.pdbx_description
1 polymer ?
#
loop_
_entity_poly.entity_id
_entity_poly.type
_entity_poly.pdbx_seq_one_letter_code
_entity_poly.pdbx_strand_id
1 'polypeptide(L)'
;MASELARAAEPDFMYNHSVRSYLFARIAAAARDLAAGDGYDDEPLFLSCILHDIGLTTQADGGRRFEVDGAEAAVDLLRANGLEAARAQTFWDAIALHTSAGIAGHRGNEVAPTRAGIGIGIDFGRDADLVPSELADRVHHRYPRLDMARCLTDAIIGQAQGRPQKAPPCTLPGELIRERAAGSSGTTMERLAAQGRWGS
;
A
#
# COMPACT_ATOMS: atom_id res chain seq x y z
N MET A 1 7.36 15.49 8.09
CA MET A 1 7.62 15.77 6.66
C MET A 1 6.98 14.75 5.72
N ALA A 2 7.44 13.48 5.58
CA ALA A 2 6.80 12.50 4.68
C ALA A 2 5.31 12.26 5.02
N SER A 3 4.97 12.11 6.30
CA SER A 3 3.58 11.98 6.75
C SER A 3 2.74 13.25 6.49
N GLU A 4 3.33 14.43 6.57
CA GLU A 4 2.66 15.68 6.23
C GLU A 4 2.42 15.81 4.73
N LEU A 5 3.39 15.36 3.91
CA LEU A 5 3.23 15.30 2.46
C LEU A 5 2.10 14.33 2.09
N ALA A 6 2.13 13.10 2.59
CA ALA A 6 1.08 12.12 2.34
C ALA A 6 -0.29 12.67 2.79
N ARG A 7 -0.36 13.27 3.99
CA ARG A 7 -1.59 13.88 4.51
C ARG A 7 -2.11 15.04 3.64
N ALA A 8 -1.23 15.77 2.98
CA ALA A 8 -1.59 16.89 2.10
C ALA A 8 -1.95 16.43 0.67
N ALA A 9 -1.35 15.32 0.21
CA ALA A 9 -1.48 14.82 -1.16
C ALA A 9 -2.58 13.77 -1.32
N GLU A 10 -2.79 12.94 -0.31
CA GLU A 10 -3.69 11.80 -0.33
C GLU A 10 -5.09 12.18 0.19
N PRO A 11 -6.17 11.71 -0.46
CA PRO A 11 -7.51 11.80 0.12
C PRO A 11 -7.59 10.98 1.41
N ASP A 12 -8.56 11.30 2.29
CA ASP A 12 -8.68 10.71 3.62
C ASP A 12 -8.69 9.17 3.64
N PHE A 13 -9.37 8.53 2.68
CA PHE A 13 -9.42 7.06 2.61
C PHE A 13 -8.04 6.45 2.36
N MET A 14 -7.23 7.07 1.52
CA MET A 14 -5.88 6.62 1.14
C MET A 14 -4.91 6.85 2.30
N TYR A 15 -4.87 8.06 2.86
CA TYR A 15 -4.04 8.36 4.02
C TYR A 15 -4.36 7.45 5.22
N ASN A 16 -5.65 7.24 5.51
CA ASN A 16 -6.06 6.32 6.56
C ASN A 16 -5.61 4.89 6.27
N HIS A 17 -5.68 4.45 5.01
CA HIS A 17 -5.15 3.16 4.58
C HIS A 17 -3.64 3.09 4.81
N SER A 18 -2.89 4.09 4.42
CA SER A 18 -1.42 4.16 4.59
C SER A 18 -1.01 4.06 6.07
N VAL A 19 -1.71 4.77 6.96
CA VAL A 19 -1.45 4.68 8.41
C VAL A 19 -1.82 3.30 8.97
N ARG A 20 -2.99 2.74 8.60
CA ARG A 20 -3.37 1.38 9.02
C ARG A 20 -2.36 0.34 8.54
N SER A 21 -1.90 0.47 7.30
CA SER A 21 -0.88 -0.41 6.71
C SER A 21 0.39 -0.46 7.55
N TYR A 22 0.88 0.69 8.04
CA TYR A 22 2.03 0.72 8.95
C TYR A 22 1.75 0.02 10.28
N LEU A 23 0.62 0.33 10.92
CA LEU A 23 0.27 -0.27 12.21
C LEU A 23 0.17 -1.80 12.10
N PHE A 24 -0.39 -2.31 11.01
CA PHE A 24 -0.53 -3.73 10.74
C PHE A 24 0.78 -4.37 10.26
N ALA A 25 1.64 -3.62 9.56
CA ALA A 25 2.98 -4.09 9.18
C ALA A 25 3.84 -4.43 10.40
N ARG A 26 3.74 -3.65 11.48
CA ARG A 26 4.43 -3.96 12.75
C ARG A 26 3.94 -5.27 13.37
N ILE A 27 2.63 -5.57 13.28
CA ILE A 27 2.07 -6.85 13.73
C ILE A 27 2.58 -7.99 12.85
N ALA A 28 2.60 -7.80 11.53
CA ALA A 28 3.12 -8.79 10.60
C ALA A 28 4.62 -9.03 10.77
N ALA A 29 5.41 -8.01 11.16
CA ALA A 29 6.81 -8.16 11.52
C ALA A 29 6.96 -8.99 12.81
N ALA A 30 6.20 -8.66 13.85
CA ALA A 30 6.24 -9.41 15.11
C ALA A 30 5.84 -10.89 14.94
N ALA A 31 4.87 -11.19 14.05
CA ALA A 31 4.50 -12.57 13.72
C ALA A 31 5.61 -13.34 12.96
N ARG A 32 6.69 -12.67 12.56
CA ARG A 32 7.90 -13.25 11.95
C ARG A 32 9.10 -13.20 12.90
N ASP A 33 8.86 -12.97 14.18
CA ASP A 33 9.89 -12.80 15.21
C ASP A 33 10.86 -11.63 14.91
N LEU A 34 10.39 -10.60 14.18
CA LEU A 34 11.17 -9.41 13.90
C LEU A 34 10.80 -8.30 14.90
N ALA A 35 11.80 -7.75 15.58
CA ALA A 35 11.65 -6.62 16.48
C ALA A 35 12.22 -5.33 15.86
N ALA A 36 11.58 -4.21 16.13
CA ALA A 36 12.07 -2.91 15.69
C ALA A 36 13.44 -2.59 16.33
N GLY A 37 14.41 -2.17 15.53
CA GLY A 37 15.77 -1.86 15.94
C GLY A 37 16.71 -3.07 16.05
N ASP A 38 16.18 -4.31 16.00
CA ASP A 38 16.97 -5.54 16.03
C ASP A 38 16.73 -6.42 14.79
N GLY A 39 15.48 -6.58 14.37
CA GLY A 39 15.11 -7.39 13.20
C GLY A 39 14.80 -6.55 11.95
N TYR A 40 14.34 -5.32 12.12
CA TYR A 40 14.08 -4.37 11.03
C TYR A 40 14.25 -2.93 11.53
N ASP A 41 14.42 -2.00 10.57
CA ASP A 41 14.41 -0.56 10.85
C ASP A 41 12.97 -0.03 10.70
N ASP A 42 12.43 0.53 11.79
CA ASP A 42 11.04 1.02 11.85
C ASP A 42 10.80 2.27 10.97
N GLU A 43 11.84 3.08 10.73
CA GLU A 43 11.74 4.26 9.87
C GLU A 43 11.45 3.89 8.40
N PRO A 44 12.21 3.01 7.73
CA PRO A 44 11.85 2.51 6.41
C PRO A 44 10.49 1.84 6.36
N LEU A 45 10.12 1.05 7.35
CA LEU A 45 8.80 0.42 7.40
C LEU A 45 7.69 1.47 7.43
N PHE A 46 7.82 2.47 8.31
CA PHE A 46 6.87 3.58 8.40
C PHE A 46 6.77 4.37 7.10
N LEU A 47 7.90 4.83 6.58
CA LEU A 47 7.94 5.69 5.39
C LEU A 47 7.43 4.94 4.15
N SER A 48 7.78 3.66 3.99
CA SER A 48 7.27 2.84 2.89
C SER A 48 5.76 2.66 2.96
N CYS A 49 5.21 2.38 4.15
CA CYS A 49 3.76 2.28 4.32
C CYS A 49 3.04 3.61 4.08
N ILE A 50 3.61 4.74 4.51
CA ILE A 50 2.97 6.06 4.35
C ILE A 50 2.99 6.54 2.90
N LEU A 51 3.96 6.12 2.10
CA LEU A 51 4.18 6.61 0.73
C LEU A 51 3.82 5.59 -0.36
N HIS A 52 3.33 4.39 -0.02
CA HIS A 52 3.17 3.33 -1.02
C HIS A 52 2.18 3.66 -2.14
N ASP A 53 1.14 4.42 -1.83
CA ASP A 53 0.10 4.83 -2.78
C ASP A 53 0.28 6.26 -3.32
N ILE A 54 1.38 6.95 -2.96
CA ILE A 54 1.63 8.33 -3.41
C ILE A 54 1.61 8.46 -4.94
N GLY A 55 1.96 7.39 -5.67
CA GLY A 55 1.90 7.33 -7.13
C GLY A 55 0.49 7.44 -7.72
N LEU A 56 -0.56 7.33 -6.90
CA LEU A 56 -1.95 7.59 -7.31
C LEU A 56 -2.33 9.07 -7.19
N THR A 57 -1.48 9.90 -6.61
CA THR A 57 -1.72 11.34 -6.48
C THR A 57 -1.24 12.11 -7.71
N THR A 58 -1.80 13.29 -7.93
CA THR A 58 -1.40 14.16 -9.05
C THR A 58 0.06 14.60 -8.99
N GLN A 59 0.67 14.63 -7.80
CA GLN A 59 2.05 15.05 -7.60
C GLN A 59 3.06 13.99 -8.07
N ALA A 60 2.67 12.71 -8.07
CA ALA A 60 3.53 11.60 -8.49
C ALA A 60 2.97 10.84 -9.70
N ASP A 61 1.97 11.39 -10.42
CA ASP A 61 1.38 10.77 -11.61
C ASP A 61 2.32 10.89 -12.82
N GLY A 62 3.22 9.92 -12.99
CA GLY A 62 4.12 9.79 -14.14
C GLY A 62 3.53 8.98 -15.30
N GLY A 63 4.41 8.44 -16.11
CA GLY A 63 4.06 7.64 -17.30
C GLY A 63 4.12 6.13 -17.13
N ARG A 64 4.43 5.63 -15.92
CA ARG A 64 4.59 4.20 -15.61
C ARG A 64 3.45 3.72 -14.71
N ARG A 65 3.48 2.46 -14.30
CA ARG A 65 2.58 1.94 -13.27
C ARG A 65 2.70 2.80 -12.01
N PHE A 66 1.57 3.01 -11.30
CA PHE A 66 1.55 3.89 -10.12
C PHE A 66 2.53 3.45 -9.03
N GLU A 67 2.76 2.14 -8.89
CA GLU A 67 3.73 1.61 -7.92
C GLU A 67 5.17 2.05 -8.25
N VAL A 68 5.50 2.14 -9.54
CA VAL A 68 6.83 2.57 -10.01
C VAL A 68 6.97 4.09 -9.91
N ASP A 69 5.97 4.83 -10.38
CA ASP A 69 5.95 6.30 -10.27
C ASP A 69 6.00 6.75 -8.80
N GLY A 70 5.25 6.05 -7.92
CA GLY A 70 5.26 6.28 -6.48
C GLY A 70 6.61 5.98 -5.83
N ALA A 71 7.24 4.86 -6.20
CA ALA A 71 8.56 4.48 -5.67
C ALA A 71 9.64 5.52 -6.04
N GLU A 72 9.65 5.98 -7.29
CA GLU A 72 10.58 7.04 -7.73
C GLU A 72 10.34 8.34 -6.96
N ALA A 73 9.08 8.81 -6.92
CA ALA A 73 8.74 10.03 -6.22
C ALA A 73 9.07 9.98 -4.71
N ALA A 74 8.81 8.84 -4.06
CA ALA A 74 9.16 8.65 -2.66
C ALA A 74 10.67 8.67 -2.43
N VAL A 75 11.43 7.95 -3.25
CA VAL A 75 12.90 7.92 -3.14
C VAL A 75 13.51 9.30 -3.40
N ASP A 76 13.02 10.03 -4.40
CA ASP A 76 13.50 11.38 -4.69
C ASP A 76 13.20 12.35 -3.54
N LEU A 77 11.99 12.27 -2.95
CA LEU A 77 11.64 13.03 -1.76
C LEU A 77 12.58 12.71 -0.58
N LEU A 78 12.80 11.43 -0.32
CA LEU A 78 13.62 10.99 0.81
C LEU A 78 15.11 11.38 0.60
N ARG A 79 15.63 11.27 -0.63
CA ARG A 79 16.99 11.74 -0.99
C ARG A 79 17.16 13.23 -0.79
N ALA A 80 16.18 14.02 -1.21
CA ALA A 80 16.18 15.47 -0.97
C ALA A 80 16.20 15.84 0.53
N ASN A 81 15.86 14.86 1.39
CA ASN A 81 15.83 15.00 2.85
C ASN A 81 16.88 14.14 3.57
N GLY A 82 17.94 13.76 2.88
CA GLY A 82 19.11 13.13 3.49
C GLY A 82 19.12 11.61 3.50
N LEU A 83 18.22 10.94 2.76
CA LEU A 83 18.28 9.49 2.62
C LEU A 83 19.60 9.06 1.99
N GLU A 84 20.32 8.17 2.67
CA GLU A 84 21.54 7.57 2.15
C GLU A 84 21.25 6.67 0.94
N ALA A 85 22.13 6.73 -0.07
CA ALA A 85 21.97 5.97 -1.32
C ALA A 85 21.84 4.46 -1.09
N ALA A 86 22.54 3.91 -0.09
CA ALA A 86 22.49 2.48 0.26
C ALA A 86 21.09 2.01 0.70
N ARG A 87 20.28 2.90 1.27
CA ARG A 87 18.92 2.59 1.74
C ARG A 87 17.84 2.78 0.67
N ALA A 88 18.16 3.53 -0.40
CA ALA A 88 17.18 3.91 -1.43
C ALA A 88 16.51 2.70 -2.09
N GLN A 89 17.26 1.61 -2.31
CA GLN A 89 16.72 0.40 -2.94
C GLN A 89 15.67 -0.29 -2.07
N THR A 90 15.84 -0.30 -0.75
CA THR A 90 14.85 -0.87 0.18
C THR A 90 13.52 -0.14 0.10
N PHE A 91 13.54 1.21 0.09
CA PHE A 91 12.32 2.01 -0.07
C PHE A 91 11.68 1.78 -1.44
N TRP A 92 12.50 1.79 -2.49
CA TRP A 92 12.01 1.56 -3.85
C TRP A 92 11.33 0.19 -3.97
N ASP A 93 11.99 -0.88 -3.51
CA ASP A 93 11.45 -2.24 -3.53
C ASP A 93 10.14 -2.35 -2.71
N ALA A 94 10.09 -1.76 -1.52
CA ALA A 94 8.91 -1.82 -0.67
C ALA A 94 7.69 -1.17 -1.35
N ILE A 95 7.88 -0.04 -2.01
CA ILE A 95 6.81 0.69 -2.69
C ILE A 95 6.50 0.05 -4.06
N ALA A 96 7.52 -0.20 -4.90
CA ALA A 96 7.29 -0.73 -6.24
C ALA A 96 6.71 -2.16 -6.25
N LEU A 97 6.98 -2.96 -5.22
CA LEU A 97 6.54 -4.36 -5.15
C LEU A 97 5.31 -4.58 -4.26
N HIS A 98 4.73 -3.54 -3.66
CA HIS A 98 3.65 -3.72 -2.68
C HIS A 98 2.41 -4.45 -3.24
N THR A 99 2.14 -4.34 -4.54
CA THR A 99 1.06 -5.10 -5.22
C THR A 99 1.51 -6.47 -5.75
N SER A 100 2.82 -6.78 -5.69
CA SER A 100 3.40 -8.01 -6.27
C SER A 100 3.30 -9.18 -5.30
N ALA A 101 2.13 -9.83 -5.25
CA ALA A 101 1.89 -10.99 -4.42
C ALA A 101 2.87 -12.13 -4.74
N GLY A 102 3.35 -12.84 -3.70
CA GLY A 102 4.28 -13.96 -3.85
C GLY A 102 5.75 -13.54 -4.14
N ILE A 103 6.02 -12.25 -4.36
CA ILE A 103 7.38 -11.73 -4.57
C ILE A 103 7.82 -10.88 -3.38
N ALA A 104 7.10 -9.82 -3.07
CA ALA A 104 7.45 -8.88 -2.01
C ALA A 104 7.61 -9.56 -0.63
N GLY A 105 6.82 -10.58 -0.34
CA GLY A 105 6.90 -11.34 0.91
C GLY A 105 8.21 -12.12 1.13
N HIS A 106 9.03 -12.27 0.08
CA HIS A 106 10.35 -12.92 0.12
C HIS A 106 11.53 -11.93 0.03
N ARG A 107 11.24 -10.64 0.07
CA ARG A 107 12.26 -9.59 0.14
C ARG A 107 12.63 -9.31 1.61
N GLY A 108 13.53 -8.37 1.84
CA GLY A 108 14.07 -8.05 3.17
C GLY A 108 13.04 -7.73 4.25
N ASN A 109 13.54 -7.50 5.44
CA ASN A 109 12.75 -7.39 6.68
C ASN A 109 11.88 -6.11 6.77
N GLU A 110 12.05 -5.16 5.88
CA GLU A 110 11.19 -3.98 5.72
C GLU A 110 10.15 -4.19 4.61
N VAL A 111 10.55 -4.79 3.47
CA VAL A 111 9.69 -4.97 2.29
C VAL A 111 8.56 -5.97 2.57
N ALA A 112 8.90 -7.11 3.16
CA ALA A 112 7.93 -8.16 3.42
C ALA A 112 6.84 -7.76 4.43
N PRO A 113 7.16 -7.14 5.59
CA PRO A 113 6.14 -6.60 6.49
C PRO A 113 5.34 -5.44 5.89
N THR A 114 5.96 -4.55 5.09
CA THR A 114 5.24 -3.49 4.37
C THR A 114 4.14 -4.11 3.51
N ARG A 115 4.48 -5.10 2.68
CA ARG A 115 3.50 -5.80 1.83
C ARG A 115 2.40 -6.48 2.65
N ALA A 116 2.77 -7.14 3.75
CA ALA A 116 1.81 -7.81 4.62
C ALA A 116 0.84 -6.80 5.28
N GLY A 117 1.37 -5.70 5.82
CA GLY A 117 0.58 -4.64 6.44
C GLY A 117 -0.41 -3.99 5.47
N ILE A 118 0.01 -3.72 4.22
CA ILE A 118 -0.86 -3.21 3.15
C ILE A 118 -1.97 -4.22 2.84
N GLY A 119 -1.64 -5.51 2.69
CA GLY A 119 -2.61 -6.57 2.45
C GLY A 119 -3.63 -6.71 3.58
N ILE A 120 -3.18 -6.65 4.84
CA ILE A 120 -4.05 -6.62 6.02
C ILE A 120 -4.92 -5.35 5.99
N GLY A 121 -4.35 -4.20 5.67
CA GLY A 121 -5.05 -2.91 5.59
C GLY A 121 -6.20 -2.89 4.58
N ILE A 122 -6.08 -3.66 3.50
CA ILE A 122 -7.15 -3.88 2.49
C ILE A 122 -8.13 -4.98 2.94
N ASP A 123 -7.75 -5.79 3.92
CA ASP A 123 -8.48 -6.99 4.35
C ASP A 123 -8.36 -8.15 3.35
N PHE A 124 -7.16 -8.32 2.78
CA PHE A 124 -6.84 -9.44 1.91
C PHE A 124 -6.26 -10.62 2.68
N GLY A 125 -6.92 -11.76 2.58
CA GLY A 125 -6.39 -13.04 3.01
C GLY A 125 -6.38 -13.25 4.51
N ARG A 126 -5.64 -14.30 4.94
CA ARG A 126 -5.62 -14.78 6.33
C ARG A 126 -4.81 -13.92 7.31
N ASP A 127 -3.97 -13.04 6.80
CA ASP A 127 -3.08 -12.25 7.65
C ASP A 127 -3.85 -11.24 8.52
N ALA A 128 -5.10 -10.92 8.16
CA ALA A 128 -5.99 -10.12 8.99
C ALA A 128 -6.26 -10.75 10.37
N ASP A 129 -6.18 -12.08 10.48
CA ASP A 129 -6.36 -12.82 11.74
C ASP A 129 -5.21 -12.59 12.73
N LEU A 130 -4.06 -12.10 12.27
CA LEU A 130 -2.94 -11.70 13.13
C LEU A 130 -3.27 -10.48 14.01
N VAL A 131 -4.26 -9.67 13.61
CA VAL A 131 -4.61 -8.43 14.31
C VAL A 131 -5.63 -8.72 15.41
N PRO A 132 -5.31 -8.48 16.71
CA PRO A 132 -6.29 -8.62 17.79
C PRO A 132 -7.51 -7.70 17.57
N SER A 133 -8.72 -8.20 17.87
CA SER A 133 -9.97 -7.47 17.59
C SER A 133 -10.02 -6.09 18.24
N GLU A 134 -9.65 -5.99 19.53
CA GLU A 134 -9.63 -4.71 20.24
C GLU A 134 -8.66 -3.68 19.61
N LEU A 135 -7.54 -4.16 19.05
CA LEU A 135 -6.60 -3.28 18.37
C LEU A 135 -7.17 -2.85 17.01
N ALA A 136 -7.77 -3.79 16.26
CA ALA A 136 -8.42 -3.50 15.00
C ALA A 136 -9.52 -2.44 15.18
N ASP A 137 -10.37 -2.59 16.19
CA ASP A 137 -11.46 -1.65 16.50
C ASP A 137 -10.91 -0.25 16.79
N ARG A 138 -9.87 -0.13 17.63
CA ARG A 138 -9.23 1.17 17.92
C ARG A 138 -8.61 1.80 16.68
N VAL A 139 -7.94 0.99 15.85
CA VAL A 139 -7.29 1.47 14.62
C VAL A 139 -8.34 1.96 13.63
N HIS A 140 -9.40 1.18 13.38
CA HIS A 140 -10.47 1.57 12.46
C HIS A 140 -11.32 2.73 12.99
N HIS A 141 -11.50 2.87 14.31
CA HIS A 141 -12.14 4.03 14.90
C HIS A 141 -11.33 5.33 14.64
N ARG A 142 -10.00 5.25 14.74
CA ARG A 142 -9.12 6.42 14.56
C ARG A 142 -8.83 6.72 13.09
N TYR A 143 -8.75 5.67 12.26
CA TYR A 143 -8.45 5.73 10.82
C TYR A 143 -9.50 4.92 10.07
N PRO A 144 -10.72 5.47 9.90
CA PRO A 144 -11.83 4.74 9.27
C PRO A 144 -11.54 4.37 7.83
N ARG A 145 -12.17 3.30 7.35
CA ARG A 145 -11.92 2.72 6.02
C ARG A 145 -12.44 3.62 4.90
N LEU A 146 -13.60 4.25 5.05
CA LEU A 146 -14.17 5.21 4.10
C LEU A 146 -14.35 4.60 2.68
N ASP A 147 -14.87 3.38 2.61
CA ASP A 147 -15.06 2.64 1.34
C ASP A 147 -13.76 2.54 0.51
N MET A 148 -12.66 2.36 1.20
CA MET A 148 -11.30 2.45 0.66
C MET A 148 -11.07 1.52 -0.53
N ALA A 149 -11.56 0.27 -0.49
CA ALA A 149 -11.32 -0.70 -1.56
C ALA A 149 -11.92 -0.22 -2.89
N ARG A 150 -13.14 0.35 -2.86
CA ARG A 150 -13.77 0.94 -4.04
C ARG A 150 -13.04 2.22 -4.46
N CYS A 151 -12.74 3.09 -3.54
CA CYS A 151 -12.07 4.36 -3.84
C CYS A 151 -10.66 4.15 -4.42
N LEU A 152 -9.87 3.20 -3.90
CA LEU A 152 -8.58 2.82 -4.48
C LEU A 152 -8.74 2.20 -5.88
N THR A 153 -9.71 1.28 -6.04
CA THR A 153 -10.00 0.71 -7.35
C THR A 153 -10.32 1.80 -8.38
N ASP A 154 -11.18 2.74 -8.03
CA ASP A 154 -11.58 3.84 -8.91
C ASP A 154 -10.40 4.78 -9.22
N ALA A 155 -9.53 5.06 -8.25
CA ALA A 155 -8.32 5.87 -8.43
C ALA A 155 -7.34 5.18 -9.39
N ILE A 156 -7.07 3.88 -9.21
CA ILE A 156 -6.16 3.10 -10.07
C ILE A 156 -6.69 3.05 -11.51
N ILE A 157 -7.97 2.72 -11.68
CA ILE A 157 -8.60 2.64 -13.01
C ILE A 157 -8.62 4.03 -13.67
N GLY A 158 -9.04 5.05 -12.94
CA GLY A 158 -9.11 6.43 -13.45
C GLY A 158 -7.75 6.95 -13.90
N GLN A 159 -6.69 6.69 -13.14
CA GLN A 159 -5.33 7.09 -13.50
C GLN A 159 -4.83 6.38 -14.77
N ALA A 160 -5.20 5.12 -14.97
CA ALA A 160 -4.77 4.33 -16.11
C ALA A 160 -5.66 4.49 -17.35
N GLN A 161 -6.80 5.17 -17.23
CA GLN A 161 -7.73 5.38 -18.33
C GLN A 161 -7.06 6.15 -19.49
N GLY A 162 -7.06 5.55 -20.70
CA GLY A 162 -6.37 6.10 -21.86
C GLY A 162 -4.84 6.00 -21.82
N ARG A 163 -4.25 5.33 -20.81
CA ARG A 163 -2.81 5.17 -20.61
C ARG A 163 -2.46 3.69 -20.39
N PRO A 164 -2.51 2.83 -21.42
CA PRO A 164 -2.35 1.37 -21.26
C PRO A 164 -1.02 0.96 -20.63
N GLN A 165 0.03 1.77 -20.76
CA GLN A 165 1.32 1.52 -20.13
C GLN A 165 1.27 1.57 -18.58
N LYS A 166 0.25 2.22 -18.01
CA LYS A 166 0.03 2.22 -16.54
C LYS A 166 -0.67 0.96 -16.03
N ALA A 167 -1.28 0.19 -16.92
CA ALA A 167 -2.04 -1.01 -16.57
C ALA A 167 -1.72 -2.18 -17.53
N PRO A 168 -0.45 -2.65 -17.58
CA PRO A 168 -0.11 -3.83 -18.37
C PRO A 168 -0.92 -5.06 -17.94
N PRO A 169 -1.22 -5.99 -18.86
CA PRO A 169 -1.84 -7.27 -18.52
C PRO A 169 -1.07 -8.00 -17.40
N CYS A 170 -1.79 -8.79 -16.60
CA CYS A 170 -1.22 -9.57 -15.49
C CYS A 170 -0.62 -8.70 -14.36
N THR A 171 -1.04 -7.44 -14.25
CA THR A 171 -0.72 -6.57 -13.12
C THR A 171 -1.99 -6.20 -12.38
N LEU A 172 -1.89 -5.76 -11.11
CA LEU A 172 -3.08 -5.31 -10.37
C LEU A 172 -3.89 -4.26 -11.16
N PRO A 173 -3.29 -3.15 -11.67
CA PRO A 173 -4.05 -2.19 -12.46
C PRO A 173 -4.70 -2.80 -13.71
N GLY A 174 -3.97 -3.67 -14.43
CA GLY A 174 -4.50 -4.33 -15.63
C GLY A 174 -5.67 -5.24 -15.35
N GLU A 175 -5.63 -6.01 -14.25
CA GLU A 175 -6.73 -6.89 -13.85
C GLU A 175 -7.95 -6.09 -13.38
N LEU A 176 -7.79 -5.02 -12.61
CA LEU A 176 -8.90 -4.15 -12.19
C LEU A 176 -9.63 -3.55 -13.38
N ILE A 177 -8.91 -3.06 -14.40
CA ILE A 177 -9.51 -2.55 -15.66
C ILE A 177 -10.26 -3.67 -16.38
N ARG A 178 -9.65 -4.85 -16.53
CA ARG A 178 -10.28 -5.99 -17.19
C ARG A 178 -11.57 -6.41 -16.50
N GLU A 179 -11.57 -6.51 -15.17
CA GLU A 179 -12.73 -6.90 -14.37
C GLU A 179 -13.84 -5.85 -14.45
N ARG A 180 -13.50 -4.56 -14.39
CA ARG A 180 -14.48 -3.47 -14.51
C ARG A 180 -15.11 -3.43 -15.91
N ALA A 181 -14.32 -3.64 -16.97
CA ALA A 181 -14.80 -3.70 -18.34
C ALA A 181 -15.71 -4.90 -18.63
N ALA A 182 -15.53 -6.02 -17.91
CA ALA A 182 -16.38 -7.20 -18.02
C ALA A 182 -17.78 -7.02 -17.40
N GLY A 183 -18.09 -5.87 -16.80
CA GLY A 183 -19.40 -5.57 -16.21
C GLY A 183 -19.70 -6.36 -14.93
N SER A 184 -18.70 -6.85 -14.23
CA SER A 184 -18.85 -7.54 -12.94
C SER A 184 -19.44 -6.59 -11.89
N SER A 185 -20.19 -7.15 -10.92
CA SER A 185 -20.76 -6.42 -9.76
C SER A 185 -19.70 -5.95 -8.75
N GLY A 186 -18.53 -5.60 -9.21
CA GLY A 186 -17.35 -5.19 -8.47
C GLY A 186 -16.10 -5.96 -8.90
N THR A 187 -14.94 -5.39 -8.63
CA THR A 187 -13.66 -6.06 -8.86
C THR A 187 -13.38 -7.12 -7.79
N THR A 188 -12.39 -7.98 -8.03
CA THR A 188 -11.95 -8.96 -7.02
C THR A 188 -11.48 -8.26 -5.75
N MET A 189 -10.80 -7.13 -5.86
CA MET A 189 -10.36 -6.33 -4.70
C MET A 189 -11.56 -5.85 -3.86
N GLU A 190 -12.58 -5.28 -4.49
CA GLU A 190 -13.80 -4.83 -3.81
C GLU A 190 -14.56 -5.99 -3.14
N ARG A 191 -14.70 -7.12 -3.85
CA ARG A 191 -15.39 -8.29 -3.30
C ARG A 191 -14.66 -8.91 -2.11
N LEU A 192 -13.34 -9.06 -2.20
CA LEU A 192 -12.54 -9.61 -1.09
C LEU A 192 -12.59 -8.70 0.13
N ALA A 193 -12.47 -7.38 -0.06
CA ALA A 193 -12.58 -6.44 1.05
C ALA A 193 -13.98 -6.45 1.69
N ALA A 194 -15.05 -6.54 0.89
CA ALA A 194 -16.43 -6.62 1.41
C ALA A 194 -16.72 -7.93 2.16
N GLN A 195 -16.04 -9.02 1.81
CA GLN A 195 -16.15 -10.33 2.47
C GLN A 195 -15.15 -10.52 3.61
N GLY A 196 -14.21 -9.60 3.74
CA GLY A 196 -13.18 -9.63 4.75
C GLY A 196 -13.73 -9.34 6.15
N ARG A 197 -12.86 -9.41 7.13
CA ARG A 197 -13.18 -9.30 8.56
C ARG A 197 -13.78 -7.94 8.95
N TRP A 198 -13.39 -6.88 8.22
CA TRP A 198 -13.75 -5.50 8.57
C TRP A 198 -14.67 -4.82 7.56
N GLY A 199 -15.02 -5.51 6.48
CA GLY A 199 -15.88 -4.96 5.43
C GLY A 199 -15.23 -3.83 4.61
N SER A 200 -16.07 -3.03 3.99
CA SER A 200 -15.65 -1.89 3.15
C SER A 200 -15.59 -0.57 3.92
#